data_bbc3b385e79f5ee0409190f4e329c843
#
_entry.id   bbc3b385e79f5ee0409190f4e329c843
#
_cell.length_a   1.000
_cell.length_b   1.000
_cell.length_c   1.000
_cell.angle_alpha   90.00
_cell.angle_beta   90.00
_cell.angle_gamma   90.00
#
_symmetry.space_group_name_H-M   'P 1'
#
loop_
_entity.id
_entity.type
_entity.pdbx_description
1 polymer ?
#
loop_
_entity_poly.entity_id
_entity_poly.type
_entity_poly.pdbx_seq_one_letter_code
_entity_poly.pdbx_strand_id
1 'polypeptide(L)'
;MKTLQSLIEQHKQGHSTGIYSVCSAHPLVLEAAIRQAARDNQLVLIEATSNQVNQFGGYTGMTPKDFASHVYQLAGQHNFPVEKIVLGGDHLGPNCWQHLSARQAMENSAQMIHDYVSAGFKKIHLDCSMSCADDVTPLGETIMAERAAQLCLVAENAWKETGGEAPLYVIGTEVPTPGGALESLEQEGLEVTKPEEATATLDAHYQAFTDVGLEHVWQRIIGLVVQPGVEFDHHSIHHYQSDAAQSLSKMIEEQPHLVFEAHSTDYQNPTAYHELVHDHFAILKVGPALTFALREAFYGLERAEREWLGSHQASHLRDTVEQVMREEPDYWRSHYASKGHQQFLDCSYSLSDRIRYYWTHPEVQSAQQVLFSNLLASPLPLTLLSQYLPNQAKAILQNQIQNQPADIVIHKIMEVTQVYSSACYSNSAACKETI
;
A
#
# COMPACT_ATOMS: atom_id res chain seq x y z
N MET A 1 -12.32 -11.56 19.63
CA MET A 1 -12.34 -10.63 18.48
C MET A 1 -11.11 -10.93 17.66
N LYS A 2 -11.17 -10.97 16.31
CA LYS A 2 -9.96 -11.12 15.49
C LYS A 2 -9.14 -9.84 15.59
N THR A 3 -7.87 -9.96 15.91
CA THR A 3 -6.88 -8.87 15.89
C THR A 3 -5.80 -9.23 14.87
N LEU A 4 -4.98 -8.26 14.48
CA LEU A 4 -3.83 -8.54 13.60
C LEU A 4 -2.89 -9.57 14.23
N GLN A 5 -2.60 -9.43 15.52
CA GLN A 5 -1.78 -10.40 16.24
C GLN A 5 -2.40 -11.81 16.21
N SER A 6 -3.72 -11.94 16.48
CA SER A 6 -4.37 -13.25 16.43
C SER A 6 -4.40 -13.89 15.04
N LEU A 7 -4.35 -13.09 13.99
CA LEU A 7 -4.23 -13.55 12.61
C LEU A 7 -2.84 -14.14 12.35
N ILE A 8 -1.78 -13.45 12.80
CA ILE A 8 -0.41 -13.94 12.71
C ILE A 8 -0.23 -15.23 13.52
N GLU A 9 -0.79 -15.29 14.73
CA GLU A 9 -0.78 -16.50 15.57
C GLU A 9 -1.47 -17.69 14.86
N GLN A 10 -2.62 -17.47 14.20
CA GLN A 10 -3.29 -18.51 13.41
C GLN A 10 -2.41 -18.98 12.24
N HIS A 11 -1.75 -18.03 11.54
CA HIS A 11 -0.81 -18.37 10.48
C HIS A 11 0.31 -19.29 11.00
N LYS A 12 0.92 -18.95 12.13
CA LYS A 12 1.98 -19.76 12.76
C LYS A 12 1.49 -21.12 13.31
N GLN A 13 0.20 -21.29 13.49
CA GLN A 13 -0.44 -22.57 13.81
C GLN A 13 -0.72 -23.45 12.57
N GLY A 14 -0.27 -23.04 11.39
CA GLY A 14 -0.40 -23.78 10.15
C GLY A 14 -1.68 -23.49 9.35
N HIS A 15 -2.42 -22.44 9.71
CA HIS A 15 -3.53 -21.96 8.89
C HIS A 15 -2.96 -21.08 7.76
N SER A 16 -3.25 -21.41 6.49
CA SER A 16 -2.90 -20.54 5.37
C SER A 16 -3.81 -19.31 5.39
N THR A 17 -3.47 -18.34 6.22
CA THR A 17 -4.18 -17.06 6.38
C THR A 17 -3.18 -15.92 6.40
N GLY A 18 -3.54 -14.78 5.82
CA GLY A 18 -2.73 -13.59 5.79
C GLY A 18 -3.59 -12.34 5.86
N ILE A 19 -2.99 -11.20 5.63
CA ILE A 19 -3.67 -9.93 5.49
C ILE A 19 -3.00 -9.12 4.38
N TYR A 20 -3.81 -8.48 3.54
CA TYR A 20 -3.26 -7.50 2.62
C TYR A 20 -3.36 -6.09 3.21
N SER A 21 -2.33 -5.31 2.96
CA SER A 21 -2.19 -3.95 3.46
C SER A 21 -2.42 -2.95 2.34
N VAL A 22 -3.46 -2.15 2.47
CA VAL A 22 -3.84 -1.11 1.51
C VAL A 22 -3.02 0.15 1.76
N CYS A 23 -2.00 0.39 0.91
CA CYS A 23 -1.07 1.53 1.02
C CYS A 23 -1.53 2.69 0.13
N SER A 24 -2.66 3.28 0.45
CA SER A 24 -3.22 4.41 -0.29
C SER A 24 -3.98 5.36 0.62
N ALA A 25 -3.95 6.65 0.27
CA ALA A 25 -4.74 7.69 0.94
C ALA A 25 -5.87 8.24 0.06
N HIS A 26 -6.10 7.66 -1.14
CA HIS A 26 -7.16 8.12 -2.03
C HIS A 26 -8.55 7.67 -1.51
N PRO A 27 -9.53 8.58 -1.35
CA PRO A 27 -10.83 8.25 -0.73
C PRO A 27 -11.55 7.06 -1.35
N LEU A 28 -11.60 6.96 -2.69
CA LEU A 28 -12.26 5.84 -3.38
C LEU A 28 -11.53 4.50 -3.21
N VAL A 29 -10.20 4.53 -3.03
CA VAL A 29 -9.41 3.33 -2.72
C VAL A 29 -9.68 2.87 -1.30
N LEU A 30 -9.72 3.79 -0.34
CA LEU A 30 -10.06 3.49 1.06
C LEU A 30 -11.48 2.94 1.17
N GLU A 31 -12.43 3.53 0.44
CA GLU A 31 -13.81 3.04 0.38
C GLU A 31 -13.89 1.63 -0.22
N ALA A 32 -13.18 1.36 -1.31
CA ALA A 32 -13.12 0.03 -1.92
C ALA A 32 -12.56 -1.03 -0.94
N ALA A 33 -11.52 -0.69 -0.19
CA ALA A 33 -10.93 -1.57 0.82
C ALA A 33 -11.93 -1.88 1.96
N ILE A 34 -12.63 -0.87 2.46
CA ILE A 34 -13.65 -1.02 3.50
C ILE A 34 -14.83 -1.86 2.99
N ARG A 35 -15.32 -1.61 1.77
CA ARG A 35 -16.41 -2.39 1.16
C ARG A 35 -16.00 -3.85 0.93
N GLN A 36 -14.75 -4.11 0.52
CA GLN A 36 -14.23 -5.47 0.38
C GLN A 36 -14.18 -6.19 1.73
N ALA A 37 -13.63 -5.56 2.76
CA ALA A 37 -13.54 -6.14 4.10
C ALA A 37 -14.93 -6.38 4.72
N ALA A 38 -15.89 -5.50 4.45
CA ALA A 38 -17.28 -5.68 4.86
C ALA A 38 -17.91 -6.91 4.19
N ARG A 39 -17.71 -7.08 2.87
CA ARG A 39 -18.19 -8.23 2.11
C ARG A 39 -17.63 -9.55 2.64
N ASP A 40 -16.35 -9.56 2.97
CA ASP A 40 -15.64 -10.75 3.43
C ASP A 40 -15.78 -10.95 4.94
N ASN A 41 -16.36 -9.99 5.66
CA ASN A 41 -16.47 -9.97 7.12
C ASN A 41 -15.11 -10.11 7.84
N GLN A 42 -14.05 -9.52 7.28
CA GLN A 42 -12.68 -9.59 7.75
C GLN A 42 -12.17 -8.28 8.32
N LEU A 43 -10.94 -8.28 8.83
CA LEU A 43 -10.19 -7.07 9.16
C LEU A 43 -9.83 -6.33 7.87
N VAL A 44 -9.68 -5.01 7.97
CA VAL A 44 -9.03 -4.18 6.95
C VAL A 44 -7.77 -3.55 7.54
N LEU A 45 -6.62 -3.76 6.89
CA LEU A 45 -5.37 -3.09 7.20
C LEU A 45 -5.18 -1.95 6.18
N ILE A 46 -5.22 -0.73 6.68
CA ILE A 46 -5.03 0.50 5.89
C ILE A 46 -3.77 1.17 6.40
N GLU A 47 -2.81 1.38 5.51
CA GLU A 47 -1.54 1.98 5.85
C GLU A 47 -1.31 3.28 5.08
N ALA A 48 -0.79 4.28 5.80
CA ALA A 48 -0.27 5.49 5.19
C ALA A 48 1.26 5.46 5.19
N THR A 49 1.87 5.77 4.05
CA THR A 49 3.32 5.94 3.98
C THR A 49 3.75 7.30 4.53
N SER A 50 4.99 7.41 4.97
CA SER A 50 5.57 8.68 5.43
C SER A 50 5.48 9.82 4.39
N ASN A 51 5.50 9.48 3.10
CA ASN A 51 5.30 10.46 2.01
C ASN A 51 3.84 10.91 1.85
N GLN A 52 2.89 10.04 2.17
CA GLN A 52 1.46 10.34 2.07
C GLN A 52 0.99 11.24 3.20
N VAL A 53 1.38 10.88 4.42
CA VAL A 53 0.87 11.45 5.67
C VAL A 53 2.04 11.62 6.64
N ASN A 54 2.25 12.80 7.17
CA ASN A 54 3.21 13.08 8.22
C ASN A 54 2.82 14.36 8.98
N GLN A 55 3.59 14.77 9.98
CA GLN A 55 3.32 15.98 10.78
C GLN A 55 3.23 17.26 9.94
N PHE A 56 3.78 17.27 8.73
CA PHE A 56 3.74 18.41 7.80
C PHE A 56 2.64 18.26 6.73
N GLY A 57 1.88 17.16 6.76
CA GLY A 57 0.78 16.86 5.83
C GLY A 57 1.13 15.89 4.70
N GLY A 58 2.41 15.64 4.42
CA GLY A 58 2.80 14.84 3.25
C GLY A 58 2.26 15.42 1.94
N TYR A 59 2.17 14.60 0.87
CA TYR A 59 1.57 15.09 -0.38
C TYR A 59 0.03 15.13 -0.35
N THR A 60 -0.61 14.54 0.67
CA THR A 60 -2.08 14.55 0.80
C THR A 60 -2.61 15.75 1.56
N GLY A 61 -1.74 16.49 2.25
CA GLY A 61 -2.11 17.57 3.16
C GLY A 61 -2.64 17.09 4.53
N MET A 62 -2.62 15.77 4.81
CA MET A 62 -3.17 15.19 6.04
C MET A 62 -2.07 14.88 7.07
N THR A 63 -2.33 15.26 8.33
CA THR A 63 -1.60 14.72 9.47
C THR A 63 -2.08 13.29 9.80
N PRO A 64 -1.34 12.49 10.61
CA PRO A 64 -1.80 11.16 11.03
C PRO A 64 -3.20 11.17 11.67
N LYS A 65 -3.52 12.19 12.45
CA LYS A 65 -4.83 12.37 13.05
C LYS A 65 -5.93 12.63 12.03
N ASP A 66 -5.64 13.44 11.01
CA ASP A 66 -6.60 13.75 9.95
C ASP A 66 -6.90 12.49 9.13
N PHE A 67 -5.86 11.73 8.79
CA PHE A 67 -6.00 10.47 8.06
C PHE A 67 -6.83 9.45 8.86
N ALA A 68 -6.52 9.23 10.14
CA ALA A 68 -7.29 8.34 11.00
C ALA A 68 -8.77 8.75 11.06
N SER A 69 -9.04 10.05 11.26
CA SER A 69 -10.40 10.60 11.29
C SER A 69 -11.13 10.35 9.97
N HIS A 70 -10.44 10.53 8.84
CA HIS A 70 -11.00 10.30 7.50
C HIS A 70 -11.38 8.83 7.29
N VAL A 71 -10.49 7.89 7.65
CA VAL A 71 -10.78 6.45 7.54
C VAL A 71 -11.97 6.05 8.42
N TYR A 72 -12.02 6.51 9.66
CA TYR A 72 -13.14 6.19 10.55
C TYR A 72 -14.46 6.82 10.09
N GLN A 73 -14.43 8.01 9.50
CA GLN A 73 -15.61 8.62 8.88
C GLN A 73 -16.13 7.79 7.71
N LEU A 74 -15.25 7.34 6.82
CA LEU A 74 -15.63 6.45 5.71
C LEU A 74 -16.22 5.13 6.22
N ALA A 75 -15.62 4.53 7.22
CA ALA A 75 -16.12 3.30 7.82
C ALA A 75 -17.54 3.49 8.41
N GLY A 76 -17.78 4.61 9.08
CA GLY A 76 -19.11 4.97 9.59
C GLY A 76 -20.16 5.12 8.50
N GLN A 77 -19.81 5.69 7.35
CA GLN A 77 -20.71 5.81 6.17
C GLN A 77 -21.15 4.45 5.61
N HIS A 78 -20.29 3.44 5.75
CA HIS A 78 -20.55 2.07 5.28
C HIS A 78 -20.98 1.10 6.41
N ASN A 79 -21.26 1.61 7.61
CA ASN A 79 -21.59 0.80 8.80
C ASN A 79 -20.55 -0.30 9.07
N PHE A 80 -19.29 -0.05 8.73
CA PHE A 80 -18.19 -0.99 8.98
C PHE A 80 -17.68 -0.82 10.43
N PRO A 81 -17.53 -1.93 11.18
CA PRO A 81 -17.14 -1.87 12.58
C PRO A 81 -15.72 -1.30 12.76
N VAL A 82 -15.57 -0.28 13.58
CA VAL A 82 -14.28 0.41 13.83
C VAL A 82 -13.23 -0.56 14.39
N GLU A 83 -13.66 -1.53 15.19
CA GLU A 83 -12.79 -2.56 15.77
C GLU A 83 -12.22 -3.54 14.76
N LYS A 84 -12.69 -3.52 13.51
CA LYS A 84 -12.12 -4.27 12.39
C LYS A 84 -11.15 -3.47 11.53
N ILE A 85 -10.94 -2.20 11.86
CA ILE A 85 -9.96 -1.35 11.19
C ILE A 85 -8.63 -1.44 11.94
N VAL A 86 -7.59 -1.81 11.21
CA VAL A 86 -6.20 -1.70 11.66
C VAL A 86 -5.56 -0.56 10.87
N LEU A 87 -5.23 0.54 11.53
CA LEU A 87 -4.41 1.58 10.94
C LEU A 87 -2.93 1.23 11.09
N GLY A 88 -2.18 1.36 10.02
CA GLY A 88 -0.75 1.14 10.00
C GLY A 88 0.01 2.30 9.36
N GLY A 89 1.24 2.45 9.79
CA GLY A 89 2.21 3.35 9.16
C GLY A 89 3.25 2.55 8.41
N ASP A 90 3.49 2.93 7.18
CA ASP A 90 4.39 2.24 6.26
C ASP A 90 5.60 3.10 5.91
N HIS A 91 6.77 2.51 5.81
CA HIS A 91 8.03 3.22 5.60
C HIS A 91 8.22 4.40 6.57
N LEU A 92 7.92 4.18 7.86
CA LEU A 92 8.08 5.21 8.88
C LEU A 92 9.54 5.28 9.35
N GLY A 93 10.23 6.28 8.84
CA GLY A 93 11.65 6.52 9.09
C GLY A 93 12.14 7.76 8.34
N PRO A 94 13.45 7.89 8.10
CA PRO A 94 14.04 9.09 7.50
C PRO A 94 13.74 9.27 6.00
N ASN A 95 13.05 8.35 5.36
CA ASN A 95 12.83 8.30 3.91
C ASN A 95 12.39 9.64 3.30
N CYS A 96 11.43 10.33 3.90
CA CYS A 96 10.96 11.64 3.41
C CYS A 96 12.03 12.74 3.49
N TRP A 97 13.04 12.55 4.31
CA TRP A 97 14.04 13.57 4.68
C TRP A 97 15.46 13.15 4.38
N GLN A 98 15.68 12.22 3.45
CA GLN A 98 17.00 11.73 3.02
C GLN A 98 17.96 12.86 2.61
N HIS A 99 17.42 13.97 2.11
CA HIS A 99 18.19 15.15 1.71
C HIS A 99 18.74 15.97 2.88
N LEU A 100 18.32 15.67 4.11
CA LEU A 100 18.81 16.28 5.35
C LEU A 100 19.91 15.43 5.98
N SER A 101 20.60 16.00 6.99
CA SER A 101 21.49 15.21 7.83
C SER A 101 20.74 14.11 8.58
N ALA A 102 21.41 13.00 8.88
CA ALA A 102 20.85 11.88 9.63
C ALA A 102 20.18 12.34 10.94
N ARG A 103 20.83 13.25 11.68
CA ARG A 103 20.27 13.81 12.90
C ARG A 103 18.94 14.51 12.66
N GLN A 104 18.85 15.39 11.66
CA GLN A 104 17.62 16.14 11.37
C GLN A 104 16.52 15.22 10.83
N ALA A 105 16.88 14.29 9.96
CA ALA A 105 15.94 13.31 9.41
C ALA A 105 15.35 12.43 10.52
N MET A 106 16.18 11.97 11.47
CA MET A 106 15.73 11.17 12.62
C MET A 106 14.90 11.97 13.63
N GLU A 107 15.21 13.26 13.86
CA GLU A 107 14.35 14.16 14.66
C GLU A 107 12.94 14.28 14.06
N ASN A 108 12.84 14.47 12.74
CA ASN A 108 11.55 14.51 12.03
C ASN A 108 10.84 13.14 12.09
N SER A 109 11.59 12.05 11.92
CA SER A 109 11.03 10.69 11.99
C SER A 109 10.48 10.38 13.38
N ALA A 110 11.16 10.79 14.43
CA ALA A 110 10.71 10.62 15.81
C ALA A 110 9.37 11.36 16.05
N GLN A 111 9.24 12.60 15.58
CA GLN A 111 7.98 13.33 15.69
C GLN A 111 6.85 12.66 14.90
N MET A 112 7.15 12.19 13.69
CA MET A 112 6.19 11.46 12.87
C MET A 112 5.69 10.19 13.58
N ILE A 113 6.61 9.35 14.09
CA ILE A 113 6.26 8.13 14.84
C ILE A 113 5.38 8.44 16.05
N HIS A 114 5.75 9.46 16.83
CA HIS A 114 4.94 9.91 17.96
C HIS A 114 3.51 10.26 17.52
N ASP A 115 3.36 11.02 16.44
CA ASP A 115 2.05 11.47 15.95
C ASP A 115 1.22 10.31 15.39
N TYR A 116 1.84 9.35 14.72
CA TYR A 116 1.16 8.13 14.25
C TYR A 116 0.59 7.32 15.41
N VAL A 117 1.42 7.00 16.40
CA VAL A 117 0.98 6.22 17.57
C VAL A 117 -0.07 6.99 18.36
N SER A 118 0.12 8.28 18.57
CA SER A 118 -0.86 9.13 19.27
C SER A 118 -2.19 9.25 18.52
N ALA A 119 -2.20 9.10 17.20
CA ALA A 119 -3.42 9.06 16.39
C ALA A 119 -4.11 7.68 16.38
N GLY A 120 -3.54 6.68 17.06
CA GLY A 120 -4.12 5.34 17.19
C GLY A 120 -3.71 4.33 16.11
N PHE A 121 -2.63 4.59 15.39
CA PHE A 121 -2.04 3.61 14.47
C PHE A 121 -1.43 2.45 15.27
N LYS A 122 -1.71 1.23 14.85
CA LYS A 122 -1.40 0.00 15.58
C LYS A 122 -0.32 -0.86 14.96
N LYS A 123 -0.11 -0.78 13.65
CA LYS A 123 1.00 -1.43 12.97
C LYS A 123 1.99 -0.36 12.54
N ILE A 124 3.23 -0.47 12.95
CA ILE A 124 4.30 0.50 12.71
C ILE A 124 5.45 -0.19 11.99
N HIS A 125 5.65 0.12 10.71
CA HIS A 125 6.81 -0.33 9.96
C HIS A 125 7.96 0.66 10.16
N LEU A 126 8.97 0.25 10.91
CA LEU A 126 10.18 1.01 11.22
C LEU A 126 11.18 0.83 10.09
N ASP A 127 11.14 1.73 9.10
CA ASP A 127 12.03 1.68 7.94
C ASP A 127 13.16 2.70 8.06
N CYS A 128 14.35 2.20 8.36
CA CYS A 128 15.58 2.98 8.43
C CYS A 128 16.61 2.56 7.37
N SER A 129 16.18 1.89 6.30
CA SER A 129 17.04 1.37 5.23
C SER A 129 17.66 2.47 4.36
N MET A 130 17.05 3.65 4.30
CA MET A 130 17.48 4.74 3.43
C MET A 130 18.56 5.61 4.08
N SER A 131 19.66 5.84 3.32
CA SER A 131 20.74 6.74 3.73
C SER A 131 20.30 8.21 3.72
N CYS A 132 20.75 8.97 4.70
CA CYS A 132 20.62 10.42 4.75
C CYS A 132 21.82 11.11 4.08
N ALA A 133 21.76 12.44 3.94
CA ALA A 133 22.74 13.21 3.17
C ALA A 133 24.19 13.09 3.67
N ASP A 134 24.40 12.84 4.96
CA ASP A 134 25.70 12.72 5.61
C ASP A 134 26.07 11.28 6.01
N ASP A 135 25.28 10.31 5.62
CA ASP A 135 25.57 8.89 5.84
C ASP A 135 26.64 8.36 4.89
N VAL A 136 27.39 7.36 5.38
CA VAL A 136 28.25 6.56 4.52
C VAL A 136 27.40 5.56 3.74
N THR A 137 27.57 5.51 2.44
CA THR A 137 26.81 4.61 1.56
C THR A 137 27.70 3.45 1.08
N PRO A 138 27.21 2.19 1.14
CA PRO A 138 25.92 1.74 1.65
C PRO A 138 25.79 1.89 3.17
N LEU A 139 24.56 2.10 3.66
CA LEU A 139 24.27 2.19 5.08
C LEU A 139 24.46 0.81 5.74
N GLY A 140 25.17 0.76 6.86
CA GLY A 140 25.41 -0.50 7.58
C GLY A 140 24.18 -0.97 8.35
N GLU A 141 23.95 -2.28 8.41
CA GLU A 141 22.81 -2.90 9.12
C GLU A 141 22.71 -2.48 10.59
N THR A 142 23.83 -2.37 11.28
CA THR A 142 23.87 -1.91 12.69
C THR A 142 23.26 -0.51 12.84
N ILE A 143 23.56 0.42 11.93
CA ILE A 143 23.01 1.78 11.97
C ILE A 143 21.50 1.75 11.69
N MET A 144 21.06 0.94 10.75
CA MET A 144 19.62 0.77 10.45
C MET A 144 18.88 0.25 11.68
N ALA A 145 19.41 -0.79 12.34
CA ALA A 145 18.84 -1.39 13.53
C ALA A 145 18.82 -0.43 14.74
N GLU A 146 19.90 0.32 14.97
CA GLU A 146 19.98 1.33 16.03
C GLU A 146 18.94 2.45 15.81
N ARG A 147 18.76 2.92 14.58
CA ARG A 147 17.74 3.91 14.23
C ARG A 147 16.34 3.36 14.44
N ALA A 148 16.07 2.13 14.01
CA ALA A 148 14.78 1.46 14.22
C ALA A 148 14.47 1.31 15.72
N ALA A 149 15.46 0.92 16.55
CA ALA A 149 15.32 0.83 18.00
C ALA A 149 14.98 2.19 18.65
N GLN A 150 15.65 3.27 18.21
CA GLN A 150 15.35 4.63 18.68
C GLN A 150 13.91 5.04 18.34
N LEU A 151 13.45 4.79 17.11
CA LEU A 151 12.07 5.09 16.70
C LEU A 151 11.06 4.22 17.43
N CYS A 152 11.37 2.95 17.68
CA CYS A 152 10.54 2.08 18.52
C CYS A 152 10.40 2.61 19.94
N LEU A 153 11.48 3.12 20.54
CA LEU A 153 11.42 3.74 21.86
C LEU A 153 10.48 4.95 21.89
N VAL A 154 10.49 5.77 20.84
CA VAL A 154 9.54 6.88 20.69
C VAL A 154 8.10 6.35 20.59
N ALA A 155 7.85 5.31 19.80
CA ALA A 155 6.54 4.69 19.66
C ALA A 155 6.00 4.15 21.00
N GLU A 156 6.85 3.45 21.76
CA GLU A 156 6.51 2.91 23.08
C GLU A 156 6.18 4.02 24.11
N ASN A 157 6.92 5.11 24.06
CA ASN A 157 6.66 6.27 24.93
C ASN A 157 5.33 6.95 24.55
N ALA A 158 5.08 7.20 23.27
CA ALA A 158 3.82 7.76 22.80
C ALA A 158 2.62 6.87 23.15
N TRP A 159 2.77 5.55 23.04
CA TRP A 159 1.73 4.61 23.48
C TRP A 159 1.48 4.66 24.98
N LYS A 160 2.52 4.72 25.81
CA LYS A 160 2.37 4.86 27.28
C LYS A 160 1.66 6.15 27.68
N GLU A 161 1.85 7.23 26.93
CA GLU A 161 1.20 8.54 27.16
C GLU A 161 -0.30 8.50 26.77
N THR A 162 -0.61 7.85 25.64
CA THR A 162 -1.98 7.85 25.08
C THR A 162 -2.83 6.66 25.53
N GLY A 163 -2.20 5.56 25.92
CA GLY A 163 -2.87 4.31 26.29
C GLY A 163 -3.44 3.53 25.12
N GLY A 164 -4.30 2.57 25.41
CA GLY A 164 -4.93 1.72 24.40
C GLY A 164 -4.16 0.44 24.10
N GLU A 165 -4.40 -0.14 22.92
CA GLU A 165 -3.72 -1.36 22.47
C GLU A 165 -2.28 -1.04 22.05
N ALA A 166 -1.34 -1.87 22.51
CA ALA A 166 0.08 -1.69 22.22
C ALA A 166 0.36 -1.84 20.71
N PRO A 167 1.28 -1.02 20.15
CA PRO A 167 1.66 -1.15 18.75
C PRO A 167 2.32 -2.49 18.45
N LEU A 168 2.11 -2.99 17.24
CA LEU A 168 2.82 -4.10 16.60
C LEU A 168 3.82 -3.52 15.60
N TYR A 169 4.97 -4.13 15.47
CA TYR A 169 6.05 -3.60 14.66
C TYR A 169 6.43 -4.51 13.51
N VAL A 170 6.89 -3.89 12.43
CA VAL A 170 7.56 -4.53 11.31
C VAL A 170 8.93 -3.88 11.16
N ILE A 171 9.95 -4.70 10.91
CA ILE A 171 11.34 -4.28 10.72
C ILE A 171 11.88 -4.85 9.41
N GLY A 172 13.02 -4.35 8.94
CA GLY A 172 13.72 -4.87 7.77
C GLY A 172 14.82 -3.94 7.31
N THR A 173 15.78 -4.49 6.59
CA THR A 173 16.90 -3.74 5.97
C THR A 173 16.83 -3.78 4.45
N GLU A 174 16.18 -4.77 3.87
CA GLU A 174 15.97 -4.95 2.43
C GLU A 174 14.61 -4.42 2.00
N VAL A 175 14.37 -3.14 2.24
CA VAL A 175 13.09 -2.51 1.94
C VAL A 175 13.14 -1.90 0.53
N PRO A 176 12.31 -2.38 -0.41
CA PRO A 176 12.31 -1.85 -1.77
C PRO A 176 11.81 -0.40 -1.82
N THR A 177 12.23 0.33 -2.84
CA THR A 177 11.78 1.69 -3.05
C THR A 177 10.26 1.75 -3.27
N PRO A 178 9.53 2.61 -2.55
CA PRO A 178 8.08 2.72 -2.72
C PRO A 178 7.66 3.04 -4.16
N GLY A 179 6.84 2.16 -4.75
CA GLY A 179 6.30 2.34 -6.11
C GLY A 179 7.03 1.58 -7.20
N GLY A 180 7.79 0.55 -6.83
CA GLY A 180 8.48 -0.36 -7.75
C GLY A 180 9.90 0.06 -8.12
N ALA A 181 10.59 -0.80 -8.83
CA ALA A 181 11.97 -0.60 -9.26
C ALA A 181 12.10 0.63 -10.19
N LEU A 182 13.20 1.37 -10.01
CA LEU A 182 13.55 2.52 -10.87
C LEU A 182 14.26 2.09 -12.15
N GLU A 183 14.93 0.95 -12.11
CA GLU A 183 15.68 0.37 -13.23
C GLU A 183 14.91 -0.78 -13.86
N SER A 184 15.20 -1.10 -15.12
CA SER A 184 14.56 -2.20 -15.81
C SER A 184 14.94 -3.53 -15.17
N LEU A 185 13.96 -4.34 -14.80
CA LEU A 185 14.14 -5.69 -14.25
C LEU A 185 14.86 -6.66 -15.19
N GLU A 186 14.97 -6.31 -16.50
CA GLU A 186 15.67 -7.11 -17.49
C GLU A 186 17.21 -7.04 -17.36
N GLN A 187 17.73 -6.03 -16.64
CA GLN A 187 19.18 -5.79 -16.57
C GLN A 187 19.86 -6.42 -15.36
N GLU A 188 19.15 -6.63 -14.26
CA GLU A 188 19.69 -7.30 -13.06
C GLU A 188 18.68 -8.37 -12.62
N GLY A 189 19.14 -9.62 -12.47
CA GLY A 189 18.31 -10.69 -11.92
C GLY A 189 17.88 -10.33 -10.49
N LEU A 190 16.56 -10.39 -10.21
CA LEU A 190 16.04 -10.17 -8.86
C LEU A 190 16.40 -11.37 -7.99
N GLU A 191 17.25 -11.15 -6.98
CA GLU A 191 17.62 -12.20 -6.03
C GLU A 191 16.65 -12.20 -4.83
N VAL A 192 16.26 -13.42 -4.43
CA VAL A 192 15.51 -13.64 -3.18
C VAL A 192 16.46 -13.45 -2.00
N THR A 193 15.99 -12.78 -0.94
CA THR A 193 16.75 -12.65 0.31
C THR A 193 17.24 -14.01 0.80
N LYS A 194 18.51 -14.10 1.15
CA LYS A 194 19.07 -15.35 1.70
C LYS A 194 18.73 -15.51 3.19
N PRO A 195 18.50 -16.73 3.67
CA PRO A 195 18.21 -16.99 5.09
C PRO A 195 19.23 -16.38 6.04
N GLU A 196 20.52 -16.38 5.66
CA GLU A 196 21.60 -15.82 6.46
C GLU A 196 21.50 -14.29 6.58
N GLU A 197 21.10 -13.60 5.52
CA GLU A 197 20.87 -12.15 5.49
C GLU A 197 19.67 -11.77 6.37
N ALA A 198 18.56 -12.50 6.23
CA ALA A 198 17.38 -12.32 7.07
C ALA A 198 17.68 -12.57 8.56
N THR A 199 18.48 -13.60 8.87
CA THR A 199 18.91 -13.90 10.25
C THR A 199 19.80 -12.79 10.79
N ALA A 200 20.78 -12.30 10.02
CA ALA A 200 21.65 -11.20 10.42
C ALA A 200 20.83 -9.93 10.73
N THR A 201 19.84 -9.62 9.91
CA THR A 201 18.90 -8.50 10.15
C THR A 201 18.14 -8.66 11.47
N LEU A 202 17.61 -9.87 11.76
CA LEU A 202 16.94 -10.13 13.04
C LEU A 202 17.88 -9.98 14.24
N ASP A 203 19.09 -10.54 14.16
CA ASP A 203 20.10 -10.46 15.22
C ASP A 203 20.53 -9.02 15.50
N ALA A 204 20.79 -8.24 14.45
CA ALA A 204 21.16 -6.83 14.58
C ALA A 204 20.05 -6.01 15.24
N HIS A 205 18.79 -6.21 14.83
CA HIS A 205 17.65 -5.52 15.45
C HIS A 205 17.41 -5.98 16.88
N TYR A 206 17.49 -7.29 17.18
CA TYR A 206 17.33 -7.79 18.54
C TYR A 206 18.38 -7.18 19.50
N GLN A 207 19.63 -7.13 19.06
CA GLN A 207 20.70 -6.50 19.84
C GLN A 207 20.43 -5.01 20.06
N ALA A 208 20.10 -4.25 19.00
CA ALA A 208 19.85 -2.82 19.11
C ALA A 208 18.63 -2.50 20.01
N PHE A 209 17.57 -3.31 19.94
CA PHE A 209 16.39 -3.16 20.81
C PHE A 209 16.73 -3.49 22.28
N THR A 210 17.55 -4.52 22.51
CA THR A 210 18.04 -4.88 23.85
C THR A 210 18.89 -3.78 24.46
N ASP A 211 19.80 -3.19 23.70
CA ASP A 211 20.70 -2.12 24.14
C ASP A 211 19.93 -0.86 24.61
N VAL A 212 18.73 -0.62 24.09
CA VAL A 212 17.86 0.49 24.54
C VAL A 212 16.77 0.05 25.53
N GLY A 213 16.81 -1.18 26.03
CA GLY A 213 15.88 -1.71 27.04
C GLY A 213 14.51 -2.12 26.49
N LEU A 214 14.42 -2.43 25.20
CA LEU A 214 13.20 -2.82 24.50
C LEU A 214 13.11 -4.33 24.21
N GLU A 215 13.87 -5.20 24.89
CA GLU A 215 13.78 -6.65 24.73
C GLU A 215 12.35 -7.18 24.86
N HIS A 216 11.56 -6.61 25.76
CA HIS A 216 10.15 -6.97 25.99
C HIS A 216 9.23 -6.66 24.79
N VAL A 217 9.65 -5.79 23.87
CA VAL A 217 8.90 -5.44 22.65
C VAL A 217 9.04 -6.51 21.59
N TRP A 218 10.09 -7.37 21.67
CA TRP A 218 10.41 -8.33 20.63
C TRP A 218 9.24 -9.25 20.24
N GLN A 219 8.41 -9.63 21.21
CA GLN A 219 7.20 -10.44 20.96
C GLN A 219 6.11 -9.68 20.16
N ARG A 220 6.26 -8.37 19.97
CA ARG A 220 5.38 -7.53 19.16
C ARG A 220 5.99 -7.12 17.82
N ILE A 221 7.19 -7.61 17.51
CA ILE A 221 7.75 -7.58 16.15
C ILE A 221 7.08 -8.71 15.39
N ILE A 222 6.09 -8.40 14.56
CA ILE A 222 5.26 -9.40 13.90
C ILE A 222 5.67 -9.68 12.44
N GLY A 223 6.47 -8.79 11.86
CA GLY A 223 6.87 -8.90 10.46
C GLY A 223 8.32 -8.52 10.21
N LEU A 224 8.94 -9.26 9.30
CA LEU A 224 10.24 -8.95 8.71
C LEU A 224 10.04 -8.65 7.22
N VAL A 225 10.47 -7.49 6.77
CA VAL A 225 10.50 -7.16 5.33
C VAL A 225 11.71 -7.84 4.70
N VAL A 226 11.48 -8.59 3.64
CA VAL A 226 12.49 -9.27 2.83
C VAL A 226 12.11 -9.21 1.36
N GLN A 227 13.05 -9.49 0.45
CA GLN A 227 12.76 -9.64 -0.97
C GLN A 227 12.33 -11.08 -1.28
N PRO A 228 11.04 -11.34 -1.56
CA PRO A 228 10.55 -12.69 -1.89
C PRO A 228 10.81 -13.11 -3.34
N GLY A 229 11.44 -12.28 -4.16
CA GLY A 229 11.55 -12.47 -5.60
C GLY A 229 10.35 -11.91 -6.37
N VAL A 230 9.67 -10.90 -5.84
CA VAL A 230 8.62 -10.16 -6.55
C VAL A 230 9.01 -8.70 -6.71
N GLU A 231 8.79 -8.16 -7.88
CA GLU A 231 9.00 -6.74 -8.16
C GLU A 231 8.24 -6.35 -9.43
N PHE A 232 8.05 -5.09 -9.65
CA PHE A 232 7.59 -4.52 -10.91
C PHE A 232 8.35 -3.22 -11.22
N ASP A 233 8.57 -2.96 -12.49
CA ASP A 233 9.07 -1.68 -12.99
C ASP A 233 7.96 -0.88 -13.68
N HIS A 234 8.29 -0.06 -14.65
CA HIS A 234 7.30 0.73 -15.39
C HIS A 234 6.43 -0.11 -16.32
N HIS A 235 6.92 -1.26 -16.80
CA HIS A 235 6.30 -2.04 -17.87
C HIS A 235 6.33 -3.55 -17.63
N SER A 236 7.17 -4.03 -16.72
CA SER A 236 7.44 -5.45 -16.49
C SER A 236 7.10 -5.86 -15.07
N ILE A 237 6.73 -7.12 -14.88
CA ILE A 237 6.40 -7.70 -13.59
C ILE A 237 7.26 -8.95 -13.42
N HIS A 238 7.99 -9.02 -12.30
CA HIS A 238 8.66 -10.24 -11.88
C HIS A 238 7.74 -11.03 -10.96
N HIS A 239 7.29 -12.18 -11.46
CA HIS A 239 6.33 -13.00 -10.73
C HIS A 239 7.00 -13.91 -9.70
N TYR A 240 6.32 -14.10 -8.58
CA TYR A 240 6.74 -14.96 -7.49
C TYR A 240 7.03 -16.39 -7.97
N GLN A 241 8.09 -16.98 -7.43
CA GLN A 241 8.54 -18.34 -7.67
C GLN A 241 8.73 -19.03 -6.31
N SER A 242 7.76 -19.82 -5.85
CA SER A 242 7.79 -20.47 -4.55
C SER A 242 9.06 -21.31 -4.32
N ASP A 243 9.52 -22.03 -5.35
CA ASP A 243 10.75 -22.84 -5.28
C ASP A 243 11.99 -21.98 -4.96
N ALA A 244 12.05 -20.74 -5.47
CA ALA A 244 13.18 -19.83 -5.23
C ALA A 244 13.20 -19.32 -3.78
N ALA A 245 12.04 -19.15 -3.15
CA ALA A 245 11.88 -18.65 -1.79
C ALA A 245 11.85 -19.75 -0.72
N GLN A 246 11.95 -21.03 -1.10
CA GLN A 246 11.73 -22.17 -0.18
C GLN A 246 12.67 -22.16 1.03
N SER A 247 13.95 -21.82 0.86
CA SER A 247 14.92 -21.77 1.96
C SER A 247 14.59 -20.64 2.95
N LEU A 248 14.17 -19.50 2.44
CA LEU A 248 13.75 -18.35 3.23
C LEU A 248 12.45 -18.67 3.99
N SER A 249 11.48 -19.29 3.33
CA SER A 249 10.23 -19.76 3.93
C SER A 249 10.47 -20.70 5.11
N LYS A 250 11.38 -21.66 4.98
CA LYS A 250 11.75 -22.56 6.07
C LYS A 250 12.41 -21.87 7.25
N MET A 251 13.22 -20.85 7.01
CA MET A 251 13.88 -20.10 8.08
C MET A 251 12.87 -19.44 9.03
N ILE A 252 11.82 -18.82 8.48
CA ILE A 252 10.84 -18.09 9.28
C ILE A 252 9.93 -19.05 10.12
N GLU A 253 9.82 -20.32 9.76
CA GLU A 253 9.10 -21.31 10.56
C GLU A 253 9.67 -21.43 11.97
N GLU A 254 10.99 -21.25 12.13
CA GLU A 254 11.68 -21.30 13.44
C GLU A 254 11.35 -20.08 14.32
N GLN A 255 10.76 -19.02 13.77
CA GLN A 255 10.36 -17.83 14.51
C GLN A 255 8.89 -17.91 14.91
N PRO A 256 8.53 -18.12 16.20
CA PRO A 256 7.16 -18.52 16.60
C PRO A 256 6.12 -17.41 16.48
N HIS A 257 6.53 -16.13 16.37
CA HIS A 257 5.64 -14.96 16.37
C HIS A 257 5.82 -14.06 15.14
N LEU A 258 6.71 -14.43 14.22
CA LEU A 258 7.13 -13.61 13.11
C LEU A 258 6.70 -14.22 11.78
N VAL A 259 6.26 -13.37 10.85
CA VAL A 259 6.01 -13.71 9.45
C VAL A 259 6.79 -12.75 8.55
N PHE A 260 6.82 -13.02 7.25
CA PHE A 260 7.34 -12.04 6.29
C PHE A 260 6.27 -11.03 5.91
N GLU A 261 6.70 -9.78 5.70
CA GLU A 261 5.95 -8.75 5.00
C GLU A 261 6.56 -8.58 3.60
N ALA A 262 5.77 -8.86 2.57
CA ALA A 262 6.18 -8.73 1.18
C ALA A 262 5.73 -7.37 0.61
N HIS A 263 6.69 -6.60 0.13
CA HIS A 263 6.46 -5.36 -0.60
C HIS A 263 6.41 -5.63 -2.11
N SER A 264 6.02 -4.63 -2.92
CA SER A 264 5.97 -4.72 -4.39
C SER A 264 5.17 -5.91 -4.93
N THR A 265 4.18 -6.39 -4.17
CA THR A 265 3.36 -7.55 -4.59
C THR A 265 2.30 -7.19 -5.63
N ASP A 266 2.24 -5.94 -6.05
CA ASP A 266 1.29 -5.45 -7.05
C ASP A 266 1.39 -6.25 -8.35
N TYR A 267 0.26 -6.43 -9.04
CA TYR A 267 0.14 -7.04 -10.37
C TYR A 267 0.51 -8.52 -10.46
N GLN A 268 0.72 -9.23 -9.36
CA GLN A 268 0.98 -10.66 -9.38
C GLN A 268 -0.25 -11.43 -9.89
N ASN A 269 -0.03 -12.63 -10.43
CA ASN A 269 -1.14 -13.51 -10.76
C ASN A 269 -1.82 -14.09 -9.49
N PRO A 270 -3.09 -14.52 -9.57
CA PRO A 270 -3.83 -15.01 -8.40
C PRO A 270 -3.15 -16.17 -7.67
N THR A 271 -2.50 -17.07 -8.39
CA THR A 271 -1.79 -18.23 -7.80
C THR A 271 -0.60 -17.77 -6.96
N ALA A 272 0.16 -16.78 -7.44
CA ALA A 272 1.31 -16.23 -6.74
C ALA A 272 0.94 -15.64 -5.37
N TYR A 273 -0.21 -14.98 -5.24
CA TYR A 273 -0.66 -14.48 -3.94
C TYR A 273 -0.96 -15.61 -2.95
N HIS A 274 -1.56 -16.71 -3.41
CA HIS A 274 -1.81 -17.87 -2.56
C HIS A 274 -0.49 -18.54 -2.13
N GLU A 275 0.46 -18.66 -3.04
CA GLU A 275 1.79 -19.20 -2.76
C GLU A 275 2.56 -18.31 -1.80
N LEU A 276 2.55 -16.99 -1.97
CA LEU A 276 3.15 -16.05 -1.02
C LEU A 276 2.61 -16.26 0.40
N VAL A 277 1.28 -16.28 0.57
CA VAL A 277 0.67 -16.49 1.89
C VAL A 277 1.03 -17.88 2.44
N HIS A 278 1.05 -18.92 1.60
CA HIS A 278 1.46 -20.27 2.01
C HIS A 278 2.91 -20.29 2.50
N ASP A 279 3.79 -19.58 1.83
CA ASP A 279 5.24 -19.54 2.08
C ASP A 279 5.63 -18.47 3.13
N HIS A 280 4.67 -18.12 3.99
CA HIS A 280 4.83 -17.25 5.16
C HIS A 280 5.00 -15.75 4.88
N PHE A 281 4.79 -15.30 3.64
CA PHE A 281 4.60 -13.88 3.36
C PHE A 281 3.14 -13.51 3.68
N ALA A 282 2.83 -13.49 4.97
CA ALA A 282 1.45 -13.38 5.44
C ALA A 282 0.94 -11.94 5.51
N ILE A 283 1.78 -10.94 5.28
CA ILE A 283 1.40 -9.53 5.13
C ILE A 283 1.80 -9.11 3.71
N LEU A 284 0.81 -8.82 2.87
CA LEU A 284 1.01 -8.46 1.46
C LEU A 284 0.73 -6.98 1.25
N LYS A 285 1.71 -6.22 0.79
CA LYS A 285 1.55 -4.79 0.51
C LYS A 285 0.95 -4.57 -0.88
N VAL A 286 -0.05 -3.70 -0.98
CA VAL A 286 -0.64 -3.28 -2.26
C VAL A 286 -0.84 -1.77 -2.27
N GLY A 287 -0.38 -1.13 -3.32
CA GLY A 287 -0.46 0.32 -3.47
C GLY A 287 -0.72 0.75 -4.92
N PRO A 288 0.30 0.76 -5.80
CA PRO A 288 0.16 1.20 -7.18
C PRO A 288 -0.97 0.50 -7.96
N ALA A 289 -1.18 -0.80 -7.80
CA ALA A 289 -2.25 -1.53 -8.50
C ALA A 289 -3.65 -0.98 -8.18
N LEU A 290 -3.87 -0.48 -6.96
CA LEU A 290 -5.15 0.09 -6.55
C LEU A 290 -5.41 1.43 -7.25
N THR A 291 -4.41 2.31 -7.31
CA THR A 291 -4.53 3.61 -7.99
C THR A 291 -4.43 3.47 -9.51
N PHE A 292 -3.77 2.43 -10.00
CA PHE A 292 -3.79 2.05 -11.40
C PHE A 292 -5.22 1.63 -11.83
N ALA A 293 -5.90 0.78 -11.07
CA ALA A 293 -7.29 0.41 -11.32
C ALA A 293 -8.23 1.63 -11.23
N LEU A 294 -8.00 2.54 -10.28
CA LEU A 294 -8.67 3.83 -10.18
C LEU A 294 -8.52 4.64 -11.48
N ARG A 295 -7.29 4.78 -11.97
CA ARG A 295 -6.99 5.50 -13.22
C ARG A 295 -7.67 4.84 -14.42
N GLU A 296 -7.61 3.52 -14.53
CA GLU A 296 -8.29 2.78 -15.61
C GLU A 296 -9.79 3.08 -15.62
N ALA A 297 -10.43 3.07 -14.43
CA ALA A 297 -11.85 3.40 -14.32
C ALA A 297 -12.14 4.85 -14.73
N PHE A 298 -11.37 5.80 -14.23
CA PHE A 298 -11.54 7.21 -14.59
C PHE A 298 -11.35 7.47 -16.09
N TYR A 299 -10.32 6.90 -16.70
CA TYR A 299 -10.05 7.06 -18.12
C TYR A 299 -11.10 6.37 -18.99
N GLY A 300 -11.58 5.20 -18.55
CA GLY A 300 -12.68 4.51 -19.22
C GLY A 300 -13.99 5.30 -19.16
N LEU A 301 -14.32 5.86 -17.99
CA LEU A 301 -15.50 6.71 -17.80
C LEU A 301 -15.40 8.02 -18.60
N GLU A 302 -14.26 8.68 -18.56
CA GLU A 302 -14.05 9.94 -19.31
C GLU A 302 -14.16 9.70 -20.82
N ARG A 303 -13.62 8.60 -21.31
CA ARG A 303 -13.75 8.27 -22.72
C ARG A 303 -15.20 8.01 -23.10
N ALA A 304 -15.92 7.25 -22.29
CA ALA A 304 -17.35 7.00 -22.51
C ALA A 304 -18.19 8.28 -22.39
N GLU A 305 -17.89 9.15 -21.42
CA GLU A 305 -18.52 10.46 -21.26
C GLU A 305 -18.37 11.31 -22.53
N ARG A 306 -17.16 11.40 -23.06
CA ARG A 306 -16.85 12.18 -24.25
C ARG A 306 -17.62 11.71 -25.49
N GLU A 307 -17.83 10.42 -25.63
CA GLU A 307 -18.65 9.84 -26.71
C GLU A 307 -20.15 10.04 -26.47
N TRP A 308 -20.59 9.96 -25.21
CA TRP A 308 -22.00 10.07 -24.83
C TRP A 308 -22.51 11.50 -24.87
N LEU A 309 -21.79 12.46 -24.33
CA LEU A 309 -22.22 13.86 -24.20
C LEU A 309 -21.61 14.79 -25.26
N GLY A 310 -20.61 14.32 -25.98
CA GLY A 310 -19.79 15.13 -26.89
C GLY A 310 -18.69 15.93 -26.17
N SER A 311 -17.64 16.26 -26.91
CA SER A 311 -16.43 16.85 -26.36
C SER A 311 -16.65 18.20 -25.63
N HIS A 312 -17.66 19.00 -26.04
CA HIS A 312 -17.92 20.30 -25.40
C HIS A 312 -18.50 20.23 -23.99
N GLN A 313 -19.08 19.09 -23.62
CA GLN A 313 -19.70 18.88 -22.30
C GLN A 313 -18.87 17.94 -21.42
N ALA A 314 -17.87 17.28 -21.98
CA ALA A 314 -17.04 16.33 -21.27
C ALA A 314 -16.16 17.02 -20.21
N SER A 315 -15.80 16.25 -19.19
CA SER A 315 -14.97 16.71 -18.06
C SER A 315 -13.52 17.01 -18.43
N HIS A 316 -13.02 16.45 -19.52
CA HIS A 316 -11.60 16.55 -19.92
C HIS A 316 -10.62 16.10 -18.85
N LEU A 317 -11.03 15.19 -17.96
CA LEU A 317 -10.23 14.75 -16.83
C LEU A 317 -8.83 14.28 -17.25
N ARG A 318 -8.74 13.46 -18.29
CA ARG A 318 -7.47 12.96 -18.79
C ARG A 318 -6.56 14.08 -19.28
N ASP A 319 -7.10 14.99 -20.11
CA ASP A 319 -6.35 16.12 -20.65
C ASP A 319 -5.81 17.02 -19.51
N THR A 320 -6.63 17.22 -18.47
CA THR A 320 -6.26 17.98 -17.26
C THR A 320 -5.12 17.30 -16.49
N VAL A 321 -5.22 15.99 -16.24
CA VAL A 321 -4.15 15.25 -15.55
C VAL A 321 -2.84 15.32 -16.32
N GLU A 322 -2.88 15.10 -17.64
CA GLU A 322 -1.71 15.17 -18.52
C GLU A 322 -1.07 16.57 -18.53
N GLN A 323 -1.88 17.61 -18.46
CA GLN A 323 -1.41 19.00 -18.37
C GLN A 323 -0.73 19.26 -17.02
N VAL A 324 -1.38 18.93 -15.90
CA VAL A 324 -0.85 19.13 -14.56
C VAL A 324 0.46 18.36 -14.37
N MET A 325 0.54 17.10 -14.78
CA MET A 325 1.77 16.31 -14.71
C MET A 325 2.92 16.92 -15.50
N ARG A 326 2.62 17.59 -16.60
CA ARG A 326 3.62 18.26 -17.45
C ARG A 326 4.13 19.56 -16.83
N GLU A 327 3.23 20.30 -16.18
CA GLU A 327 3.52 21.58 -15.52
C GLU A 327 4.23 21.37 -14.17
N GLU A 328 3.86 20.34 -13.43
CA GLU A 328 4.40 19.99 -12.12
C GLU A 328 5.09 18.61 -12.14
N PRO A 329 6.28 18.45 -12.74
CA PRO A 329 6.88 17.15 -13.00
C PRO A 329 7.62 16.52 -11.80
N ASP A 330 7.58 17.11 -10.62
CA ASP A 330 8.44 16.75 -9.48
C ASP A 330 8.23 15.30 -9.01
N TYR A 331 7.01 14.76 -9.14
CA TYR A 331 6.71 13.39 -8.71
C TYR A 331 7.08 12.30 -9.73
N TRP A 332 7.42 12.64 -10.98
CA TRP A 332 7.72 11.63 -12.00
C TRP A 332 9.06 11.84 -12.73
N ARG A 333 9.59 13.07 -12.80
CA ARG A 333 10.77 13.41 -13.63
C ARG A 333 12.01 12.58 -13.30
N SER A 334 12.25 12.29 -12.03
CA SER A 334 13.39 11.48 -11.59
C SER A 334 13.19 9.96 -11.80
N HIS A 335 11.96 9.54 -12.17
CA HIS A 335 11.58 8.13 -12.32
C HIS A 335 11.48 7.72 -13.79
N TYR A 336 11.05 8.63 -14.67
CA TYR A 336 10.88 8.35 -16.10
C TYR A 336 12.02 8.98 -16.90
N ALA A 337 12.97 8.15 -17.33
CA ALA A 337 14.11 8.59 -18.15
C ALA A 337 13.72 8.84 -19.63
N SER A 338 12.57 8.34 -20.05
CA SER A 338 12.06 8.42 -21.42
C SER A 338 11.72 9.85 -21.86
N LYS A 339 11.63 10.07 -23.16
CA LYS A 339 11.30 11.37 -23.76
C LYS A 339 10.22 11.22 -24.84
N GLY A 340 9.58 12.34 -25.17
CA GLY A 340 8.60 12.40 -26.26
C GLY A 340 7.40 11.50 -26.01
N HIS A 341 7.02 10.70 -27.02
CA HIS A 341 5.83 9.85 -26.91
C HIS A 341 5.95 8.76 -25.83
N GLN A 342 7.13 8.18 -25.62
CA GLN A 342 7.33 7.19 -24.56
C GLN A 342 7.12 7.82 -23.18
N GLN A 343 7.61 9.02 -22.93
CA GLN A 343 7.36 9.73 -21.67
C GLN A 343 5.87 9.98 -21.43
N PHE A 344 5.11 10.29 -22.49
CA PHE A 344 3.66 10.39 -22.40
C PHE A 344 3.04 9.06 -21.99
N LEU A 345 3.48 7.93 -22.56
CA LEU A 345 2.99 6.60 -22.19
C LEU A 345 3.34 6.26 -20.74
N ASP A 346 4.54 6.57 -20.30
CA ASP A 346 5.00 6.31 -18.92
C ASP A 346 4.18 7.12 -17.91
N CYS A 347 3.97 8.41 -18.16
CA CYS A 347 3.15 9.26 -17.32
C CYS A 347 1.69 8.80 -17.23
N SER A 348 1.15 8.19 -18.31
CA SER A 348 -0.26 7.83 -18.40
C SER A 348 -0.55 6.37 -18.01
N TYR A 349 0.40 5.43 -18.19
CA TYR A 349 0.11 4.00 -18.19
C TYR A 349 1.14 3.13 -17.46
N SER A 350 2.20 3.70 -16.93
CA SER A 350 3.23 2.94 -16.21
C SER A 350 2.65 2.19 -15.00
N LEU A 351 3.15 0.98 -14.73
CA LEU A 351 2.79 0.19 -13.55
C LEU A 351 3.19 0.91 -12.25
N SER A 352 4.27 1.69 -12.26
CA SER A 352 4.67 2.50 -11.11
C SER A 352 3.66 3.61 -10.76
N ASP A 353 2.71 3.88 -11.66
CA ASP A 353 1.51 4.72 -11.47
C ASP A 353 1.81 6.06 -10.77
N ARG A 354 2.82 6.80 -11.29
CA ARG A 354 3.20 8.11 -10.70
C ARG A 354 2.08 9.14 -10.78
N ILE A 355 1.07 8.95 -11.61
CA ILE A 355 -0.15 9.75 -11.67
C ILE A 355 -0.88 9.83 -10.33
N ARG A 356 -0.69 8.84 -9.43
CA ARG A 356 -1.35 8.80 -8.10
C ARG A 356 -1.10 10.03 -7.25
N TYR A 357 0.01 10.72 -7.42
CA TYR A 357 0.36 11.92 -6.67
C TYR A 357 -0.44 13.16 -7.09
N TYR A 358 -1.10 13.11 -8.26
CA TYR A 358 -1.81 14.24 -8.86
C TYR A 358 -3.33 14.20 -8.65
N TRP A 359 -3.87 13.09 -8.12
CA TRP A 359 -5.31 13.00 -7.83
C TRP A 359 -5.79 14.02 -6.80
N THR A 360 -4.90 14.54 -5.95
CA THR A 360 -5.20 15.60 -4.97
C THR A 360 -5.07 17.02 -5.52
N HIS A 361 -4.56 17.19 -6.75
CA HIS A 361 -4.40 18.50 -7.38
C HIS A 361 -5.77 19.15 -7.62
N PRO A 362 -5.97 20.46 -7.28
CA PRO A 362 -7.29 21.10 -7.35
C PRO A 362 -7.97 21.04 -8.73
N GLU A 363 -7.22 21.22 -9.80
CA GLU A 363 -7.75 21.14 -11.17
C GLU A 363 -8.20 19.71 -11.51
N VAL A 364 -7.43 18.71 -11.11
CA VAL A 364 -7.78 17.29 -11.30
C VAL A 364 -9.02 16.94 -10.50
N GLN A 365 -9.12 17.38 -9.26
CA GLN A 365 -10.32 17.19 -8.44
C GLN A 365 -11.55 17.85 -9.05
N SER A 366 -11.39 19.08 -9.58
CA SER A 366 -12.48 19.77 -10.30
C SER A 366 -12.96 18.98 -11.51
N ALA A 367 -12.03 18.47 -12.34
CA ALA A 367 -12.37 17.64 -13.49
C ALA A 367 -13.05 16.31 -13.08
N GLN A 368 -12.62 15.68 -11.99
CA GLN A 368 -13.29 14.50 -11.43
C GLN A 368 -14.74 14.81 -11.00
N GLN A 369 -14.95 15.95 -10.35
CA GLN A 369 -16.30 16.39 -9.94
C GLN A 369 -17.20 16.64 -11.15
N VAL A 370 -16.69 17.24 -12.21
CA VAL A 370 -17.42 17.43 -13.46
C VAL A 370 -17.80 16.09 -14.09
N LEU A 371 -16.84 15.14 -14.20
CA LEU A 371 -17.09 13.78 -14.69
C LEU A 371 -18.23 13.11 -13.92
N PHE A 372 -18.15 13.13 -12.59
CA PHE A 372 -19.14 12.49 -11.74
C PHE A 372 -20.50 13.17 -11.85
N SER A 373 -20.54 14.51 -11.87
CA SER A 373 -21.78 15.27 -12.02
C SER A 373 -22.47 15.00 -13.37
N ASN A 374 -21.70 14.95 -14.44
CA ASN A 374 -22.18 14.64 -15.78
C ASN A 374 -22.80 13.24 -15.85
N LEU A 375 -22.10 12.25 -15.33
CA LEU A 375 -22.55 10.84 -15.38
C LEU A 375 -23.64 10.51 -14.37
N LEU A 376 -23.80 11.29 -13.30
CA LEU A 376 -24.98 11.23 -12.42
C LEU A 376 -26.22 11.81 -13.10
N ALA A 377 -26.06 12.94 -13.79
CA ALA A 377 -27.15 13.59 -14.51
C ALA A 377 -27.56 12.81 -15.78
N SER A 378 -26.61 12.17 -16.43
CA SER A 378 -26.80 11.43 -17.70
C SER A 378 -26.06 10.09 -17.63
N PRO A 379 -26.64 9.07 -16.96
CA PRO A 379 -25.98 7.77 -16.79
C PRO A 379 -25.64 7.12 -18.14
N LEU A 380 -24.49 6.46 -18.20
CA LEU A 380 -23.99 5.81 -19.41
C LEU A 380 -24.92 4.67 -19.84
N PRO A 381 -25.25 4.54 -21.14
CA PRO A 381 -25.83 3.33 -21.67
C PRO A 381 -24.90 2.13 -21.42
N LEU A 382 -25.46 1.00 -21.00
CA LEU A 382 -24.66 -0.21 -20.71
C LEU A 382 -23.87 -0.70 -21.92
N THR A 383 -24.38 -0.50 -23.12
CA THR A 383 -23.69 -0.83 -24.38
C THR A 383 -22.41 -0.03 -24.58
N LEU A 384 -22.41 1.24 -24.16
CA LEU A 384 -21.23 2.09 -24.21
C LEU A 384 -20.28 1.81 -23.03
N LEU A 385 -20.82 1.67 -21.82
CA LEU A 385 -20.01 1.30 -20.65
C LEU A 385 -19.27 -0.02 -20.87
N SER A 386 -19.90 -1.02 -21.48
CA SER A 386 -19.28 -2.33 -21.73
C SER A 386 -18.08 -2.27 -22.68
N GLN A 387 -17.97 -1.23 -23.51
CA GLN A 387 -16.83 -1.03 -24.41
C GLN A 387 -15.55 -0.72 -23.64
N TYR A 388 -15.66 0.05 -22.54
CA TYR A 388 -14.52 0.56 -21.79
C TYR A 388 -14.34 -0.11 -20.43
N LEU A 389 -15.44 -0.54 -19.82
CA LEU A 389 -15.50 -1.15 -18.48
C LEU A 389 -16.47 -2.36 -18.50
N PRO A 390 -16.12 -3.44 -19.21
CA PRO A 390 -17.01 -4.57 -19.44
C PRO A 390 -17.43 -5.30 -18.16
N ASN A 391 -16.53 -5.46 -17.19
CA ASN A 391 -16.85 -6.12 -15.92
C ASN A 391 -17.85 -5.31 -15.11
N GLN A 392 -17.70 -3.98 -15.10
CA GLN A 392 -18.61 -3.07 -14.40
C GLN A 392 -20.00 -3.06 -15.06
N ALA A 393 -20.06 -3.07 -16.40
CA ALA A 393 -21.31 -3.20 -17.13
C ALA A 393 -22.02 -4.53 -16.80
N LYS A 394 -21.26 -5.63 -16.69
CA LYS A 394 -21.78 -6.94 -16.26
C LYS A 394 -22.30 -6.90 -14.82
N ALA A 395 -21.55 -6.28 -13.90
CA ALA A 395 -21.92 -6.15 -12.49
C ALA A 395 -23.23 -5.34 -12.32
N ILE A 396 -23.44 -4.29 -13.13
CA ILE A 396 -24.70 -3.54 -13.15
C ILE A 396 -25.85 -4.42 -13.66
N LEU A 397 -25.66 -5.18 -14.75
CA LEU A 397 -26.67 -6.12 -15.27
C LEU A 397 -27.05 -7.19 -14.24
N GLN A 398 -26.12 -7.57 -13.37
CA GLN A 398 -26.34 -8.54 -12.29
C GLN A 398 -26.87 -7.90 -10.99
N ASN A 399 -27.15 -6.59 -10.99
CA ASN A 399 -27.55 -5.80 -9.81
C ASN A 399 -26.57 -5.86 -8.63
N GLN A 400 -25.28 -6.07 -8.91
CA GLN A 400 -24.22 -6.06 -7.90
C GLN A 400 -23.78 -4.65 -7.53
N ILE A 401 -23.83 -3.72 -8.49
CA ILE A 401 -23.55 -2.30 -8.31
C ILE A 401 -24.60 -1.44 -9.04
N GLN A 402 -24.68 -0.17 -8.65
CA GLN A 402 -25.51 0.81 -9.34
C GLN A 402 -24.79 1.39 -10.57
N ASN A 403 -25.55 1.86 -11.57
CA ASN A 403 -24.98 2.59 -12.70
C ASN A 403 -24.67 4.04 -12.29
N GLN A 404 -23.75 4.18 -11.34
CA GLN A 404 -23.25 5.45 -10.82
C GLN A 404 -21.73 5.49 -10.91
N PRO A 405 -21.13 6.64 -11.25
CA PRO A 405 -19.69 6.72 -11.53
C PRO A 405 -18.83 6.29 -10.33
N ALA A 406 -19.20 6.63 -9.10
CA ALA A 406 -18.45 6.21 -7.90
C ALA A 406 -18.49 4.68 -7.71
N ASP A 407 -19.66 4.05 -7.83
CA ASP A 407 -19.80 2.59 -7.70
C ASP A 407 -19.01 1.84 -8.78
N ILE A 408 -19.00 2.37 -10.01
CA ILE A 408 -18.23 1.82 -11.12
C ILE A 408 -16.73 1.86 -10.82
N VAL A 409 -16.21 3.01 -10.36
CA VAL A 409 -14.79 3.18 -9.99
C VAL A 409 -14.43 2.27 -8.83
N ILE A 410 -15.22 2.25 -7.76
CA ILE A 410 -14.98 1.42 -6.58
C ILE A 410 -14.99 -0.06 -6.95
N HIS A 411 -15.92 -0.51 -7.77
CA HIS A 411 -15.97 -1.90 -8.22
C HIS A 411 -14.73 -2.28 -9.03
N LYS A 412 -14.20 -1.37 -9.86
CA LYS A 412 -12.94 -1.60 -10.59
C LYS A 412 -11.76 -1.77 -9.64
N ILE A 413 -11.67 -0.95 -8.59
CA ILE A 413 -10.63 -1.09 -7.57
C ILE A 413 -10.82 -2.42 -6.78
N MET A 414 -12.06 -2.79 -6.49
CA MET A 414 -12.37 -4.05 -5.79
C MET A 414 -11.97 -5.30 -6.57
N GLU A 415 -11.80 -5.25 -7.89
CA GLU A 415 -11.20 -6.36 -8.65
C GLU A 415 -9.79 -6.69 -8.14
N VAL A 416 -9.01 -5.67 -7.77
CA VAL A 416 -7.67 -5.86 -7.19
C VAL A 416 -7.78 -6.41 -5.76
N THR A 417 -8.54 -5.76 -4.88
CA THR A 417 -8.66 -6.18 -3.48
C THR A 417 -9.27 -7.57 -3.32
N GLN A 418 -10.15 -7.98 -4.25
CA GLN A 418 -10.75 -9.31 -4.27
C GLN A 418 -9.71 -10.42 -4.44
N VAL A 419 -8.71 -10.22 -5.30
CA VAL A 419 -7.66 -11.23 -5.54
C VAL A 419 -6.80 -11.41 -4.28
N TYR A 420 -6.39 -10.30 -3.65
CA TYR A 420 -5.68 -10.33 -2.38
C TYR A 420 -6.50 -10.98 -1.25
N SER A 421 -7.77 -10.60 -1.14
CA SER A 421 -8.67 -11.16 -0.13
C SER A 421 -8.83 -12.66 -0.28
N SER A 422 -8.99 -13.15 -1.52
CA SER A 422 -9.09 -14.59 -1.80
C SER A 422 -7.86 -15.35 -1.34
N ALA A 423 -6.67 -14.81 -1.53
CA ALA A 423 -5.42 -15.42 -1.09
C ALA A 423 -5.26 -15.40 0.44
N CYS A 424 -5.57 -14.28 1.06
CA CYS A 424 -5.41 -14.10 2.51
C CYS A 424 -6.45 -14.87 3.36
N TYR A 425 -7.65 -15.13 2.81
CA TYR A 425 -8.79 -15.67 3.57
C TYR A 425 -9.40 -16.92 2.95
N SER A 426 -8.64 -17.72 2.22
CA SER A 426 -9.09 -18.89 1.45
C SER A 426 -9.90 -19.94 2.23
N ASN A 427 -9.86 -19.90 3.58
CA ASN A 427 -10.65 -20.78 4.44
C ASN A 427 -11.99 -20.18 4.93
N SER A 428 -12.37 -18.97 4.49
CA SER A 428 -13.66 -18.39 4.86
C SER A 428 -14.79 -18.95 3.95
N ALA A 429 -15.95 -19.23 4.55
CA ALA A 429 -17.11 -19.79 3.84
C ALA A 429 -17.61 -18.93 2.66
N ALA A 430 -17.24 -17.64 2.62
CA ALA A 430 -17.58 -16.71 1.55
C ALA A 430 -16.83 -16.98 0.24
N CYS A 431 -15.68 -17.65 0.26
CA CYS A 431 -14.87 -17.95 -0.94
C CYS A 431 -15.43 -19.11 -1.78
N LYS A 432 -16.40 -19.86 -1.29
CA LYS A 432 -16.93 -21.07 -1.98
C LYS A 432 -17.99 -20.81 -3.05
N GLU A 433 -18.44 -19.58 -3.23
CA GLU A 433 -19.50 -19.23 -4.18
C GLU A 433 -19.03 -18.52 -5.47
N THR A 434 -17.70 -18.41 -5.69
CA THR A 434 -17.16 -17.60 -6.80
C THR A 434 -16.15 -18.38 -7.68
N ILE A 435 -16.30 -19.70 -7.84
CA ILE A 435 -15.57 -20.48 -8.87
C ILE A 435 -16.56 -20.99 -9.90
#